data_95f41a4aa37f22ca83ad55b3f1f5696c
#
_entry.id   95f41a4aa37f22ca83ad55b3f1f5696c
#
_cell.length_a   1.000
_cell.length_b   1.000
_cell.length_c   1.000
_cell.angle_alpha   90.00
_cell.angle_beta   90.00
_cell.angle_gamma   90.00
#
_symmetry.space_group_name_H-M   'P 1'
#
loop_
_entity.id
_entity.type
_entity.pdbx_description
1 polymer ?
#
loop_
_entity_poly.entity_id
_entity_poly.type
_entity_poly.pdbx_seq_one_letter_code
_entity_poly.pdbx_strand_id
1 'polypeptide(L)'
;VPASPRPRVLFTPHPPVTGFIQSIKNWAKSTRFFHFFSTLKLKSMSDSKPRDVQVLPIATNTKIIRARSWSRLRFEIEYALERGTTSNCYLIEGDKTAIIDPPAESFTEIYLEALQQTLNLKKLDYVILGHFSPNRVPTLKAVLELAPQITFVCSVLGASNLRAAFPDDALNILVMRGKETLDLGKGHVLKFLPIPSPRWPEGLCTYDQQTQILYTDKLFGAHICGDEVFDDNWEAFKEDQRYYYNCLMAPQAPHVEAALEKISDLQVRMYAVAHGPLVRTSLIELTKAYGEWSRSQRDREISVALLYASAYGNTATLAQAIALGLTKGGVAVQSINCEFATPDEIQAAVEKSDGFIIGSPTIGGHAPTPIHTALGIVLKVGDNSKIAGVFGSYGWSGEAFDLIEGKLRDAGYRFGFETLKVKFKPDDVTLKFCEEVGTDFAQGLKKARKVRVPQQAATPTEQAVGRIVGSVCVITAKQGEVSTGMLGAWVSQATFNPPGLTVAIAKDRAIESLMYPGGKFALNILPEGNHVDYMKHFRKNFAPGEDRFANFGTTVADNGCTVLTDALAYVECSVSQRLECGDHWVVYATVDNGKLIQPDALTAINHRKTGTHY
;
A
#
# COMPACT_ATOMS: atom_id res chain seq x y z
N VAL A 1 23.19 39.25 55.18
CA VAL A 1 22.61 40.29 54.34
C VAL A 1 21.15 39.92 54.17
N PRO A 2 20.19 40.83 54.49
CA PRO A 2 18.77 40.48 54.66
C PRO A 2 17.95 40.53 53.36
N ALA A 3 16.87 39.74 53.39
CA ALA A 3 15.89 39.60 52.35
C ALA A 3 15.04 40.85 52.10
N SER A 4 14.76 41.15 50.84
CA SER A 4 13.86 42.22 50.38
C SER A 4 12.39 41.72 50.31
N PRO A 5 11.39 42.55 50.65
CA PRO A 5 10.00 42.11 50.78
C PRO A 5 9.24 42.16 49.45
N ARG A 6 8.32 41.20 49.28
CA ARG A 6 7.36 41.09 48.16
C ARG A 6 6.22 42.14 48.31
N PRO A 7 5.70 42.73 47.23
CA PRO A 7 4.53 43.58 47.31
C PRO A 7 3.23 42.78 47.42
N ARG A 8 2.36 43.20 48.32
CA ARG A 8 0.96 42.75 48.47
C ARG A 8 0.09 43.37 47.39
N VAL A 9 -0.66 42.56 46.67
CA VAL A 9 -1.74 43.02 45.79
C VAL A 9 -3.04 43.09 46.59
N LEU A 10 -3.65 44.29 46.65
CA LEU A 10 -4.96 44.54 47.24
C LEU A 10 -6.05 44.16 46.24
N PHE A 11 -6.98 43.32 46.68
CA PHE A 11 -8.22 43.02 45.94
C PHE A 11 -9.27 44.11 46.26
N THR A 12 -9.82 44.74 45.21
CA THR A 12 -11.06 45.52 45.30
C THR A 12 -12.23 44.68 44.80
N PRO A 13 -13.40 44.69 45.44
CA PRO A 13 -14.55 43.91 45.03
C PRO A 13 -15.32 44.55 43.87
N HIS A 14 -15.66 43.74 42.87
CA HIS A 14 -16.55 44.12 41.77
C HIS A 14 -18.03 44.01 42.19
N PRO A 15 -18.94 44.85 41.65
CA PRO A 15 -20.37 44.83 41.97
C PRO A 15 -21.12 43.67 41.27
N PRO A 16 -22.33 43.31 41.76
CA PRO A 16 -23.02 42.09 41.34
C PRO A 16 -23.68 42.22 39.96
N VAL A 17 -23.52 41.15 39.16
CA VAL A 17 -24.09 40.98 37.82
C VAL A 17 -25.56 40.52 37.96
N THR A 18 -26.53 41.42 37.98
CA THR A 18 -27.98 41.11 37.96
C THR A 18 -28.69 41.45 36.63
N GLY A 19 -27.94 41.80 35.59
CA GLY A 19 -28.52 42.23 34.30
C GLY A 19 -28.62 41.15 33.20
N PHE A 20 -27.97 40.00 33.34
CA PHE A 20 -27.81 39.03 32.22
C PHE A 20 -28.89 37.93 32.14
N ILE A 21 -29.66 37.73 33.20
CA ILE A 21 -30.67 36.65 33.25
C ILE A 21 -32.02 37.09 32.64
N GLN A 22 -32.29 38.39 32.58
CA GLN A 22 -33.56 38.90 32.01
C GLN A 22 -33.56 38.93 30.47
N SER A 23 -32.38 38.98 29.84
CA SER A 23 -32.23 38.99 28.38
C SER A 23 -32.44 37.59 27.75
N ILE A 24 -32.15 36.51 28.49
CA ILE A 24 -32.32 35.12 28.00
C ILE A 24 -33.77 34.64 28.07
N LYS A 25 -34.57 35.19 28.98
CA LYS A 25 -36.00 34.82 29.10
C LYS A 25 -36.92 35.45 28.04
N ASN A 26 -36.51 36.50 27.38
CA ASN A 26 -37.28 37.12 26.29
C ASN A 26 -36.95 36.55 24.90
N TRP A 27 -35.89 35.78 24.76
CA TRP A 27 -35.52 35.11 23.50
C TRP A 27 -36.23 33.75 23.28
N ALA A 28 -36.82 33.17 24.33
CA ALA A 28 -37.49 31.87 24.31
C ALA A 28 -39.00 31.92 23.95
N LYS A 29 -39.56 33.06 23.56
CA LYS A 29 -40.98 33.23 23.21
C LYS A 29 -41.28 33.52 21.74
N SER A 30 -40.33 33.31 20.84
CA SER A 30 -40.58 33.41 19.39
C SER A 30 -40.77 32.01 18.82
N THR A 31 -42.00 31.52 18.81
CA THR A 31 -42.46 30.21 18.34
C THR A 31 -42.43 30.03 16.82
N ARG A 32 -41.47 30.62 16.12
CA ARG A 32 -41.31 30.40 14.66
C ARG A 32 -39.94 29.86 14.25
N PHE A 33 -39.06 29.50 15.17
CA PHE A 33 -37.73 28.96 14.86
C PHE A 33 -37.59 27.43 15.09
N PHE A 34 -38.60 26.78 15.66
CA PHE A 34 -38.52 25.33 15.92
C PHE A 34 -38.96 24.44 14.75
N HIS A 35 -39.43 25.02 13.65
CA HIS A 35 -39.82 24.21 12.46
C HIS A 35 -38.74 24.13 11.37
N PHE A 36 -37.59 24.78 11.56
CA PHE A 36 -36.48 24.74 10.60
C PHE A 36 -35.37 23.76 10.99
N PHE A 37 -35.37 23.25 12.22
CA PHE A 37 -34.38 22.28 12.69
C PHE A 37 -34.87 20.81 12.69
N SER A 38 -36.13 20.54 12.40
CA SER A 38 -36.65 19.16 12.36
C SER A 38 -36.52 18.47 11.00
N THR A 39 -35.96 19.11 9.99
CA THR A 39 -35.73 18.52 8.65
C THR A 39 -34.27 18.48 8.21
N LEU A 40 -33.33 18.85 9.06
CA LEU A 40 -31.96 18.42 8.90
C LEU A 40 -31.83 16.98 9.43
N LYS A 41 -32.28 16.00 8.65
CA LYS A 41 -31.70 14.68 8.68
C LYS A 41 -30.20 14.89 8.50
N LEU A 42 -29.42 14.68 9.55
CA LEU A 42 -27.99 14.42 9.46
C LEU A 42 -27.83 13.26 8.47
N LYS A 43 -27.66 13.58 7.20
CA LYS A 43 -26.97 12.73 6.27
C LYS A 43 -25.54 12.65 6.78
N SER A 44 -25.19 11.54 7.40
CA SER A 44 -23.83 11.07 7.46
C SER A 44 -23.43 10.63 6.03
N MET A 45 -23.24 11.60 5.17
CA MET A 45 -22.48 11.43 3.96
C MET A 45 -21.08 11.90 4.31
N SER A 46 -20.11 11.02 4.25
CA SER A 46 -18.76 11.41 3.94
C SER A 46 -18.86 12.18 2.61
N ASP A 47 -18.89 13.51 2.64
CA ASP A 47 -18.75 14.33 1.44
C ASP A 47 -17.34 14.14 0.92
N SER A 48 -17.10 13.00 0.23
CA SER A 48 -15.90 12.84 -0.57
C SER A 48 -16.01 13.88 -1.70
N LYS A 49 -15.06 14.81 -1.75
CA LYS A 49 -14.93 15.78 -2.83
C LYS A 49 -15.08 15.04 -4.17
N PRO A 50 -15.90 15.51 -5.12
CA PRO A 50 -16.10 14.83 -6.39
C PRO A 50 -14.77 14.72 -7.15
N ARG A 51 -14.66 13.70 -8.01
CA ARG A 51 -13.51 13.57 -8.93
C ARG A 51 -13.46 14.77 -9.84
N ASP A 52 -12.26 15.22 -10.14
CA ASP A 52 -12.02 16.35 -11.04
C ASP A 52 -10.75 16.15 -11.88
N VAL A 53 -10.48 17.08 -12.79
CA VAL A 53 -9.25 17.10 -13.58
C VAL A 53 -8.59 18.45 -13.47
N GLN A 54 -7.30 18.43 -13.17
CA GLN A 54 -6.45 19.60 -13.09
C GLN A 54 -5.54 19.62 -14.34
N VAL A 55 -5.58 20.70 -15.10
CA VAL A 55 -4.72 20.88 -16.28
C VAL A 55 -3.78 22.06 -16.04
N LEU A 56 -2.48 21.81 -16.04
CA LEU A 56 -1.46 22.80 -15.75
C LEU A 56 -0.22 22.65 -16.64
N PRO A 57 0.44 23.76 -17.04
CA PRO A 57 1.76 23.69 -17.66
C PRO A 57 2.79 23.22 -16.63
N ILE A 58 3.68 22.30 -17.04
CA ILE A 58 4.77 21.79 -16.20
C ILE A 58 6.16 22.08 -16.79
N ALA A 59 6.23 22.33 -18.09
CA ALA A 59 7.42 22.77 -18.81
C ALA A 59 7.03 23.41 -20.14
N THR A 60 8.03 23.83 -20.94
CA THR A 60 7.81 24.39 -22.28
C THR A 60 7.02 23.39 -23.14
N ASN A 61 5.91 23.84 -23.73
CA ASN A 61 5.01 23.03 -24.55
C ASN A 61 4.55 21.71 -23.90
N THR A 62 4.61 21.61 -22.58
CA THR A 62 4.28 20.40 -21.84
C THR A 62 3.29 20.70 -20.73
N LYS A 63 2.18 19.95 -20.69
CA LYS A 63 1.11 20.08 -19.69
C LYS A 63 0.88 18.73 -19.01
N ILE A 64 0.43 18.77 -17.77
CA ILE A 64 -0.19 17.64 -17.10
C ILE A 64 -1.70 17.75 -17.18
N ILE A 65 -2.37 16.64 -17.46
CA ILE A 65 -3.82 16.43 -17.34
C ILE A 65 -3.98 15.43 -16.20
N ARG A 66 -4.21 15.94 -15.00
CA ARG A 66 -4.17 15.20 -13.75
C ARG A 66 -5.58 14.88 -13.28
N ALA A 67 -6.06 13.69 -13.54
CA ALA A 67 -7.33 13.21 -13.02
C ALA A 67 -7.17 12.85 -11.54
N ARG A 68 -8.08 13.35 -10.67
CA ARG A 68 -7.99 13.27 -9.22
C ARG A 68 -9.18 12.53 -8.62
N SER A 69 -8.91 11.64 -7.67
CA SER A 69 -9.92 11.02 -6.82
C SER A 69 -9.52 11.21 -5.36
N TRP A 70 -10.35 11.89 -4.59
CA TRP A 70 -10.16 12.16 -3.17
C TRP A 70 -10.46 10.95 -2.29
N SER A 71 -11.20 9.99 -2.85
CA SER A 71 -11.37 8.67 -2.28
C SER A 71 -10.49 7.66 -2.99
N ARG A 72 -10.11 6.60 -2.28
CA ARG A 72 -9.32 5.51 -2.84
C ARG A 72 -10.05 4.86 -4.04
N LEU A 73 -9.32 4.66 -5.13
CA LEU A 73 -9.73 3.81 -6.25
C LEU A 73 -8.96 2.50 -6.20
N ARG A 74 -9.66 1.38 -6.36
CA ARG A 74 -9.08 0.05 -6.29
C ARG A 74 -8.59 -0.40 -7.66
N PHE A 75 -7.39 0.03 -8.06
CA PHE A 75 -6.69 -0.48 -9.24
C PHE A 75 -5.26 -0.96 -8.95
N GLU A 76 -4.80 -0.80 -7.70
CA GLU A 76 -3.56 -1.32 -7.14
C GLU A 76 -3.88 -2.01 -5.80
N ILE A 77 -2.88 -2.68 -5.17
CA ILE A 77 -3.09 -3.45 -3.91
C ILE A 77 -2.93 -2.60 -2.64
N GLU A 78 -2.94 -1.31 -2.72
CA GLU A 78 -2.78 -0.39 -1.58
C GLU A 78 -4.08 -0.25 -0.77
N TYR A 79 -4.55 -1.32 -0.18
CA TYR A 79 -5.85 -1.34 0.50
C TYR A 79 -5.87 -0.68 1.89
N ALA A 80 -4.71 -0.35 2.47
CA ALA A 80 -4.64 0.32 3.77
C ALA A 80 -4.71 1.85 3.69
N LEU A 81 -4.33 2.46 2.55
CA LEU A 81 -4.32 3.92 2.40
C LEU A 81 -5.64 4.43 1.82
N GLU A 82 -6.23 5.44 2.47
CA GLU A 82 -7.45 6.13 2.03
C GLU A 82 -7.18 7.61 1.72
N ARG A 83 -5.99 7.94 1.20
CA ARG A 83 -5.59 9.31 0.88
C ARG A 83 -5.91 9.72 -0.56
N GLY A 84 -6.77 8.95 -1.23
CA GLY A 84 -7.13 9.14 -2.62
C GLY A 84 -5.99 8.77 -3.58
N THR A 85 -6.11 9.19 -4.81
CA THR A 85 -5.10 8.95 -5.85
C THR A 85 -5.24 9.95 -6.99
N THR A 86 -4.20 10.06 -7.81
CA THR A 86 -4.26 10.75 -9.10
C THR A 86 -3.94 9.78 -10.23
N SER A 87 -4.39 10.10 -11.44
CA SER A 87 -3.90 9.50 -12.67
C SER A 87 -3.38 10.61 -13.56
N ASN A 88 -2.08 10.64 -13.72
CA ASN A 88 -1.38 11.71 -14.41
C ASN A 88 -1.16 11.32 -15.88
N CYS A 89 -1.75 12.08 -16.77
CA CYS A 89 -1.48 12.02 -18.20
C CYS A 89 -0.72 13.29 -18.62
N TYR A 90 0.17 13.18 -19.58
CA TYR A 90 1.01 14.29 -20.02
C TYR A 90 0.77 14.61 -21.48
N LEU A 91 0.70 15.89 -21.82
CA LEU A 91 0.53 16.40 -23.17
C LEU A 91 1.78 17.15 -23.59
N ILE A 92 2.37 16.78 -24.72
CA ILE A 92 3.51 17.48 -25.36
C ILE A 92 3.06 18.04 -26.69
N GLU A 93 3.18 19.37 -26.88
CA GLU A 93 2.73 20.12 -28.08
C GLU A 93 3.94 20.57 -28.93
N GLY A 94 4.57 19.63 -29.64
CA GLY A 94 5.60 19.89 -30.65
C GLY A 94 5.02 20.37 -31.99
N ASP A 95 5.67 20.04 -33.08
CA ASP A 95 5.10 20.04 -34.44
C ASP A 95 4.17 18.84 -34.61
N LYS A 96 4.47 17.75 -33.90
CA LYS A 96 3.60 16.63 -33.62
C LYS A 96 3.16 16.66 -32.16
N THR A 97 1.94 16.21 -31.91
CA THR A 97 1.36 16.22 -30.56
C THR A 97 1.26 14.81 -29.98
N ALA A 98 1.71 14.64 -28.76
CA ALA A 98 1.68 13.35 -28.05
C ALA A 98 1.00 13.47 -26.68
N ILE A 99 0.23 12.46 -26.30
CA ILE A 99 -0.18 12.23 -24.91
C ILE A 99 0.53 10.99 -24.37
N ILE A 100 0.89 11.04 -23.08
CA ILE A 100 1.57 9.95 -22.39
C ILE A 100 0.69 9.47 -21.24
N ASP A 101 0.45 8.16 -21.17
CA ASP A 101 -0.26 7.46 -20.11
C ASP A 101 -1.68 7.98 -19.84
N PRO A 102 -2.62 7.88 -20.80
CA PRO A 102 -4.04 8.12 -20.54
C PRO A 102 -4.55 7.33 -19.31
N PRO A 103 -5.50 7.89 -18.53
CA PRO A 103 -5.93 7.28 -17.27
C PRO A 103 -6.73 5.98 -17.48
N ALA A 104 -6.99 5.26 -16.38
CA ALA A 104 -7.88 4.11 -16.36
C ALA A 104 -9.36 4.52 -16.47
N GLU A 105 -10.23 3.54 -16.76
CA GLU A 105 -11.68 3.66 -16.96
C GLU A 105 -12.40 4.55 -15.94
N SER A 106 -12.00 4.48 -14.68
CA SER A 106 -12.60 5.27 -13.59
C SER A 106 -12.57 6.78 -13.81
N PHE A 107 -11.76 7.27 -14.74
CA PHE A 107 -11.59 8.68 -15.06
C PHE A 107 -11.96 9.04 -16.51
N THR A 108 -12.40 8.09 -17.32
CA THR A 108 -12.56 8.29 -18.77
C THR A 108 -13.37 9.54 -19.12
N GLU A 109 -14.56 9.70 -18.55
CA GLU A 109 -15.48 10.80 -18.91
C GLU A 109 -14.85 12.16 -18.61
N ILE A 110 -14.43 12.40 -17.37
CA ILE A 110 -13.87 13.69 -16.95
C ILE A 110 -12.53 13.99 -17.62
N TYR A 111 -11.75 12.96 -17.94
CA TYR A 111 -10.49 13.08 -18.66
C TYR A 111 -10.71 13.50 -20.11
N LEU A 112 -11.64 12.86 -20.82
CA LEU A 112 -11.95 13.18 -22.22
C LEU A 112 -12.50 14.59 -22.36
N GLU A 113 -13.36 15.02 -21.43
CA GLU A 113 -13.85 16.39 -21.38
C GLU A 113 -12.69 17.40 -21.25
N ALA A 114 -11.80 17.18 -20.28
CA ALA A 114 -10.63 18.03 -20.08
C ALA A 114 -9.65 17.99 -21.26
N LEU A 115 -9.45 16.83 -21.88
CA LEU A 115 -8.59 16.67 -23.06
C LEU A 115 -9.14 17.43 -24.26
N GLN A 116 -10.45 17.35 -24.53
CA GLN A 116 -11.12 18.07 -25.63
C GLN A 116 -11.10 19.59 -25.42
N GLN A 117 -11.18 20.06 -24.18
CA GLN A 117 -11.04 21.49 -23.86
C GLN A 117 -9.59 21.98 -24.01
N THR A 118 -8.61 21.07 -23.83
CA THR A 118 -7.18 21.42 -23.86
C THR A 118 -6.58 21.30 -25.27
N LEU A 119 -7.03 20.32 -26.07
CA LEU A 119 -6.46 19.98 -27.37
C LEU A 119 -7.55 19.69 -28.41
N ASN A 120 -7.35 20.20 -29.63
CA ASN A 120 -8.10 19.69 -30.79
C ASN A 120 -7.59 18.29 -31.13
N LEU A 121 -8.39 17.26 -30.86
CA LEU A 121 -8.03 15.85 -31.04
C LEU A 121 -7.66 15.45 -32.48
N LYS A 122 -8.07 16.22 -33.49
CA LYS A 122 -7.58 16.03 -34.86
C LYS A 122 -6.10 16.30 -35.04
N LYS A 123 -5.46 16.98 -34.06
CA LYS A 123 -4.02 17.26 -34.03
C LYS A 123 -3.23 16.28 -33.16
N LEU A 124 -3.90 15.32 -32.54
CA LEU A 124 -3.23 14.29 -31.74
C LEU A 124 -2.59 13.28 -32.70
N ASP A 125 -1.27 13.16 -32.66
CA ASP A 125 -0.50 12.23 -33.49
C ASP A 125 -0.17 10.93 -32.73
N TYR A 126 0.19 11.03 -31.46
CA TYR A 126 0.72 9.89 -30.72
C TYR A 126 0.06 9.70 -29.35
N VAL A 127 -0.12 8.41 -28.99
CA VAL A 127 -0.48 7.96 -27.63
C VAL A 127 0.63 7.04 -27.14
N ILE A 128 1.42 7.51 -26.18
CA ILE A 128 2.57 6.80 -25.62
C ILE A 128 2.14 6.06 -24.34
N LEU A 129 2.49 4.78 -24.22
CA LEU A 129 2.12 3.95 -23.10
C LEU A 129 3.36 3.45 -22.35
N GLY A 130 3.54 3.85 -21.10
CA GLY A 130 4.57 3.34 -20.20
C GLY A 130 4.33 1.89 -19.79
N HIS A 131 3.06 1.50 -19.60
CA HIS A 131 2.64 0.11 -19.48
C HIS A 131 1.21 -0.07 -20.04
N PHE A 132 0.86 -1.32 -20.33
CA PHE A 132 -0.50 -1.69 -20.70
C PHE A 132 -1.28 -2.18 -19.46
N SER A 133 -2.52 -1.69 -19.32
CA SER A 133 -3.46 -2.20 -18.30
C SER A 133 -4.82 -2.42 -18.93
N PRO A 134 -5.47 -3.58 -18.72
CA PRO A 134 -6.85 -3.79 -19.17
C PRO A 134 -7.83 -2.70 -18.72
N ASN A 135 -7.60 -2.10 -17.56
CA ASN A 135 -8.42 -1.01 -17.04
C ASN A 135 -8.27 0.30 -17.84
N ARG A 136 -7.26 0.43 -18.70
CA ARG A 136 -7.07 1.59 -19.61
C ARG A 136 -7.80 1.40 -20.94
N VAL A 137 -8.17 0.17 -21.30
CA VAL A 137 -8.76 -0.13 -22.62
C VAL A 137 -9.99 0.71 -22.93
N PRO A 138 -10.95 0.93 -22.02
CA PRO A 138 -12.11 1.79 -22.31
C PRO A 138 -11.71 3.23 -22.65
N THR A 139 -10.75 3.81 -21.94
CA THR A 139 -10.24 5.17 -22.22
C THR A 139 -9.49 5.23 -23.55
N LEU A 140 -8.63 4.24 -23.82
CA LEU A 140 -7.88 4.16 -25.08
C LEU A 140 -8.82 4.01 -26.27
N LYS A 141 -9.88 3.22 -26.14
CA LYS A 141 -10.92 3.05 -27.15
C LYS A 141 -11.63 4.36 -27.43
N ALA A 142 -12.07 5.07 -26.41
CA ALA A 142 -12.74 6.36 -26.56
C ALA A 142 -11.81 7.43 -27.17
N VAL A 143 -10.51 7.44 -26.84
CA VAL A 143 -9.52 8.32 -27.50
C VAL A 143 -9.37 7.95 -28.98
N LEU A 144 -9.29 6.66 -29.31
CA LEU A 144 -9.18 6.19 -30.71
C LEU A 144 -10.41 6.54 -31.54
N GLU A 145 -11.60 6.41 -30.97
CA GLU A 145 -12.86 6.83 -31.63
C GLU A 145 -12.89 8.32 -31.97
N LEU A 146 -12.35 9.17 -31.08
CA LEU A 146 -12.28 10.62 -31.25
C LEU A 146 -11.09 11.09 -32.12
N ALA A 147 -10.05 10.28 -32.22
CA ALA A 147 -8.82 10.58 -32.95
C ALA A 147 -8.30 9.32 -33.68
N PRO A 148 -9.01 8.84 -34.74
CA PRO A 148 -8.66 7.58 -35.41
C PRO A 148 -7.29 7.61 -36.13
N GLN A 149 -6.70 8.78 -36.33
CA GLN A 149 -5.39 8.95 -36.94
C GLN A 149 -4.21 8.63 -36.03
N ILE A 150 -4.40 8.44 -34.74
CA ILE A 150 -3.32 8.28 -33.76
C ILE A 150 -2.44 7.05 -34.03
N THR A 151 -1.18 7.19 -33.65
CA THR A 151 -0.24 6.08 -33.58
C THR A 151 0.06 5.79 -32.11
N PHE A 152 -0.18 4.56 -31.67
CA PHE A 152 0.24 4.11 -30.35
C PHE A 152 1.76 3.86 -30.32
N VAL A 153 2.41 4.33 -29.27
CA VAL A 153 3.85 4.15 -29.07
C VAL A 153 4.05 3.35 -27.77
N CYS A 154 4.67 2.18 -27.84
CA CYS A 154 4.82 1.29 -26.70
C CYS A 154 5.96 0.28 -26.90
N SER A 155 6.26 -0.52 -25.89
CA SER A 155 7.21 -1.63 -25.98
C SER A 155 6.69 -2.77 -26.86
N VAL A 156 7.54 -3.77 -27.11
CA VAL A 156 7.18 -4.98 -27.90
C VAL A 156 5.99 -5.71 -27.29
N LEU A 157 6.01 -5.95 -25.96
CA LEU A 157 4.91 -6.63 -25.26
C LEU A 157 3.69 -5.74 -25.14
N GLY A 158 3.85 -4.43 -24.97
CA GLY A 158 2.76 -3.47 -25.01
C GLY A 158 1.99 -3.51 -26.34
N ALA A 159 2.71 -3.65 -27.45
CA ALA A 159 2.10 -3.78 -28.79
C ALA A 159 1.31 -5.10 -28.94
N SER A 160 1.80 -6.20 -28.37
CA SER A 160 1.09 -7.48 -28.35
C SER A 160 -0.21 -7.37 -27.54
N ASN A 161 -0.13 -6.77 -26.36
CA ASN A 161 -1.28 -6.56 -25.47
C ASN A 161 -2.34 -5.64 -26.11
N LEU A 162 -1.91 -4.57 -26.78
CA LEU A 162 -2.83 -3.67 -27.52
C LEU A 162 -3.57 -4.43 -28.63
N ARG A 163 -2.87 -5.19 -29.47
CA ARG A 163 -3.52 -5.97 -30.54
C ARG A 163 -4.51 -6.99 -29.98
N ALA A 164 -4.20 -7.62 -28.85
CA ALA A 164 -5.11 -8.56 -28.19
C ALA A 164 -6.36 -7.87 -27.60
N ALA A 165 -6.23 -6.62 -27.16
CA ALA A 165 -7.34 -5.85 -26.59
C ALA A 165 -8.24 -5.18 -27.65
N PHE A 166 -7.71 -4.98 -28.86
CA PHE A 166 -8.39 -4.35 -30.00
C PHE A 166 -8.35 -5.26 -31.24
N PRO A 167 -8.96 -6.46 -31.18
CA PRO A 167 -8.81 -7.47 -32.24
C PRO A 167 -9.43 -7.05 -33.57
N ASP A 168 -10.45 -6.19 -33.52
CA ASP A 168 -11.21 -5.75 -34.69
C ASP A 168 -10.72 -4.39 -35.25
N ASP A 169 -9.78 -3.73 -34.58
CA ASP A 169 -9.29 -2.40 -34.92
C ASP A 169 -7.94 -2.46 -35.65
N ALA A 170 -7.81 -1.74 -36.76
CA ALA A 170 -6.56 -1.57 -37.48
C ALA A 170 -5.70 -0.50 -36.79
N LEU A 171 -4.95 -0.88 -35.74
CA LEU A 171 -4.11 0.02 -34.95
C LEU A 171 -2.81 0.39 -35.67
N ASN A 172 -2.50 1.69 -35.73
CA ASN A 172 -1.13 2.14 -36.01
C ASN A 172 -0.30 2.02 -34.73
N ILE A 173 0.76 1.20 -34.75
CA ILE A 173 1.61 0.97 -33.58
C ILE A 173 3.08 1.15 -33.95
N LEU A 174 3.76 2.04 -33.23
CA LEU A 174 5.20 2.24 -33.27
C LEU A 174 5.85 1.56 -32.06
N VAL A 175 6.68 0.54 -32.32
CA VAL A 175 7.28 -0.31 -31.29
C VAL A 175 8.66 0.21 -30.91
N MET A 176 8.86 0.48 -29.62
CA MET A 176 10.13 0.95 -29.05
C MET A 176 10.87 -0.18 -28.36
N ARG A 177 12.17 -0.37 -28.74
CA ARG A 177 13.08 -1.39 -28.18
C ARG A 177 14.21 -0.78 -27.36
N GLY A 178 14.21 0.56 -27.19
CA GLY A 178 15.19 1.30 -26.38
C GLY A 178 16.35 1.91 -27.18
N LYS A 179 16.36 1.77 -28.50
CA LYS A 179 17.35 2.42 -29.39
C LYS A 179 16.75 3.51 -30.23
N GLU A 180 15.46 3.46 -30.39
CA GLU A 180 14.68 4.39 -31.22
C GLU A 180 14.40 5.69 -30.47
N THR A 181 14.26 6.77 -31.22
CA THR A 181 13.80 8.07 -30.74
C THR A 181 12.56 8.50 -31.52
N LEU A 182 11.75 9.36 -30.93
CA LEU A 182 10.61 9.99 -31.56
C LEU A 182 10.76 11.50 -31.49
N ASP A 183 10.93 12.14 -32.66
CA ASP A 183 11.03 13.58 -32.78
C ASP A 183 9.60 14.17 -32.95
N LEU A 184 9.20 14.99 -31.99
CA LEU A 184 7.91 15.71 -32.01
C LEU A 184 8.06 17.14 -32.57
N GLY A 185 9.27 17.58 -32.93
CA GLY A 185 9.56 18.97 -33.31
C GLY A 185 9.70 19.90 -32.10
N LYS A 186 10.00 21.16 -32.37
CA LYS A 186 10.28 22.20 -31.36
C LYS A 186 11.33 21.81 -30.30
N GLY A 187 12.24 20.87 -30.64
CA GLY A 187 13.28 20.35 -29.76
C GLY A 187 12.86 19.14 -28.90
N HIS A 188 11.60 18.75 -28.90
CA HIS A 188 11.13 17.57 -28.17
C HIS A 188 11.53 16.27 -28.89
N VAL A 189 12.69 15.73 -28.52
CA VAL A 189 13.16 14.41 -28.99
C VAL A 189 13.05 13.43 -27.84
N LEU A 190 12.12 12.49 -27.96
CA LEU A 190 11.82 11.50 -26.95
C LEU A 190 12.73 10.28 -27.10
N LYS A 191 13.37 9.86 -26.01
CA LYS A 191 14.10 8.59 -25.88
C LYS A 191 13.28 7.63 -25.04
N PHE A 192 13.38 6.34 -25.35
CA PHE A 192 12.62 5.30 -24.69
C PHE A 192 13.55 4.33 -23.96
N LEU A 193 13.23 4.03 -22.70
CA LEU A 193 14.01 3.13 -21.85
C LEU A 193 13.12 1.97 -21.39
N PRO A 194 13.27 0.77 -21.97
CA PRO A 194 12.58 -0.41 -21.47
C PRO A 194 13.03 -0.74 -20.04
N ILE A 195 12.07 -0.85 -19.14
CA ILE A 195 12.26 -1.18 -17.71
C ILE A 195 11.35 -2.34 -17.31
N PRO A 196 11.47 -3.50 -17.96
CA PRO A 196 10.58 -4.64 -17.70
C PRO A 196 10.73 -5.14 -16.27
N SER A 197 9.62 -5.59 -15.70
CA SER A 197 9.58 -6.28 -14.42
C SER A 197 8.54 -7.40 -14.48
N PRO A 198 8.55 -8.38 -13.57
CA PRO A 198 7.54 -9.43 -13.54
C PRO A 198 6.10 -8.91 -13.44
N ARG A 199 5.90 -7.76 -12.83
CA ARG A 199 4.59 -7.11 -12.71
C ARG A 199 4.20 -6.32 -13.97
N TRP A 200 5.16 -5.68 -14.61
CA TRP A 200 4.99 -4.90 -15.84
C TRP A 200 6.07 -5.29 -16.86
N PRO A 201 5.91 -6.45 -17.52
CA PRO A 201 6.92 -6.95 -18.46
C PRO A 201 7.07 -6.06 -19.69
N GLU A 202 6.07 -5.22 -19.98
CA GLU A 202 6.08 -4.22 -21.04
C GLU A 202 6.59 -2.84 -20.61
N GLY A 203 7.03 -2.68 -19.36
CA GLY A 203 7.41 -1.40 -18.75
C GLY A 203 8.36 -0.56 -19.60
N LEU A 204 8.03 0.73 -19.79
CA LEU A 204 8.73 1.68 -20.66
C LEU A 204 8.75 3.07 -20.04
N CYS A 205 9.92 3.62 -19.73
CA CYS A 205 10.06 5.05 -19.44
C CYS A 205 10.29 5.84 -20.74
N THR A 206 9.80 7.08 -20.76
CA THR A 206 10.02 8.03 -21.84
C THR A 206 10.79 9.24 -21.32
N TYR A 207 11.88 9.63 -21.98
CA TYR A 207 12.69 10.79 -21.60
C TYR A 207 12.65 11.86 -22.70
N ASP A 208 12.19 13.05 -22.36
CA ASP A 208 12.22 14.20 -23.25
C ASP A 208 13.50 15.00 -23.04
N GLN A 209 14.34 15.09 -24.07
CA GLN A 209 15.62 15.77 -24.03
C GLN A 209 15.50 17.29 -23.89
N GLN A 210 14.42 17.88 -24.43
CA GLN A 210 14.20 19.33 -24.38
C GLN A 210 13.89 19.83 -22.97
N THR A 211 13.02 19.13 -22.27
CA THR A 211 12.57 19.53 -20.93
C THR A 211 13.32 18.85 -19.81
N GLN A 212 14.10 17.80 -20.14
CA GLN A 212 14.77 16.91 -19.19
C GLN A 212 13.79 16.24 -18.22
N ILE A 213 12.57 15.98 -18.68
CA ILE A 213 11.54 15.26 -17.93
C ILE A 213 11.65 13.78 -18.26
N LEU A 214 11.68 12.95 -17.23
CA LEU A 214 11.54 11.51 -17.33
C LEU A 214 10.12 11.08 -16.92
N TYR A 215 9.34 10.60 -17.87
CA TYR A 215 8.02 10.00 -17.65
C TYR A 215 8.25 8.56 -17.19
N THR A 216 8.01 8.32 -15.91
CA THR A 216 8.46 7.11 -15.21
C THR A 216 7.36 6.07 -15.03
N ASP A 217 6.13 6.40 -15.42
CA ASP A 217 4.97 5.57 -15.18
C ASP A 217 4.87 5.15 -13.71
N LYS A 218 5.11 3.89 -13.37
CA LYS A 218 4.98 3.35 -12.00
C LYS A 218 6.14 3.65 -11.07
N LEU A 219 7.34 3.98 -11.57
CA LEU A 219 8.45 4.32 -10.67
C LEU A 219 8.21 5.67 -9.99
N PHE A 220 8.61 5.77 -8.71
CA PHE A 220 8.59 6.99 -7.90
C PHE A 220 7.21 7.57 -7.56
N GLY A 221 6.12 6.85 -7.86
CA GLY A 221 4.77 7.28 -7.60
C GLY A 221 4.34 7.20 -6.12
N ALA A 222 3.14 7.73 -5.86
CA ALA A 222 2.44 7.59 -4.58
C ALA A 222 0.93 7.68 -4.80
N HIS A 223 0.13 6.86 -4.09
CA HIS A 223 -1.33 7.00 -4.10
C HIS A 223 -1.75 8.02 -3.04
N ILE A 224 -1.72 9.27 -3.46
CA ILE A 224 -2.16 10.43 -2.67
C ILE A 224 -2.82 11.45 -3.59
N CYS A 225 -3.89 12.07 -3.14
CA CYS A 225 -4.57 13.15 -3.82
C CYS A 225 -4.48 14.44 -3.02
N GLY A 226 -4.14 15.54 -3.67
CA GLY A 226 -3.99 16.86 -3.10
C GLY A 226 -4.10 17.93 -4.18
N ASP A 227 -4.04 19.19 -3.80
CA ASP A 227 -4.03 20.31 -4.73
C ASP A 227 -2.62 20.58 -5.29
N GLU A 228 -1.57 20.19 -4.57
CA GLU A 228 -0.19 20.32 -4.99
C GLU A 228 0.10 19.38 -6.18
N VAL A 229 0.74 19.95 -7.19
CA VAL A 229 1.17 19.21 -8.40
C VAL A 229 2.57 18.66 -8.24
N PHE A 230 3.41 19.34 -7.44
CA PHE A 230 4.81 19.02 -7.23
C PHE A 230 5.08 18.60 -5.78
N ASP A 231 6.19 17.96 -5.57
CA ASP A 231 6.69 17.48 -4.28
C ASP A 231 7.42 18.55 -3.45
N ASP A 232 6.99 19.83 -3.53
CA ASP A 232 7.67 20.93 -2.85
C ASP A 232 7.70 20.78 -1.31
N ASN A 233 6.76 20.02 -0.74
CA ASN A 233 6.75 19.59 0.66
C ASN A 233 6.95 18.08 0.78
N TRP A 234 8.12 17.60 0.33
CA TRP A 234 8.41 16.17 0.22
C TRP A 234 8.25 15.37 1.53
N GLU A 235 8.62 15.93 2.67
CA GLU A 235 8.50 15.24 3.96
C GLU A 235 7.04 14.79 4.24
N ALA A 236 6.04 15.51 3.71
CA ALA A 236 4.64 15.12 3.82
C ALA A 236 4.25 13.90 2.95
N PHE A 237 5.05 13.59 1.92
CA PHE A 237 4.79 12.49 0.96
C PHE A 237 5.69 11.27 1.14
N LYS A 238 6.73 11.39 1.94
CA LYS A 238 7.79 10.37 2.10
C LYS A 238 7.24 9.00 2.54
N GLU A 239 6.31 9.00 3.48
CA GLU A 239 5.68 7.76 3.93
C GLU A 239 4.79 7.12 2.85
N ASP A 240 4.05 7.93 2.10
CA ASP A 240 3.22 7.44 0.99
C ASP A 240 4.08 6.84 -0.12
N GLN A 241 5.20 7.48 -0.45
CA GLN A 241 6.17 6.95 -1.42
C GLN A 241 6.83 5.67 -0.92
N ARG A 242 7.19 5.60 0.37
CA ARG A 242 7.73 4.38 0.98
C ARG A 242 6.70 3.25 0.98
N TYR A 243 5.45 3.56 1.31
CA TYR A 243 4.38 2.56 1.27
C TYR A 243 4.11 2.08 -0.16
N TYR A 244 4.05 2.99 -1.11
CA TYR A 244 3.93 2.66 -2.53
C TYR A 244 5.08 1.74 -2.99
N TYR A 245 6.32 2.07 -2.63
CA TYR A 245 7.47 1.22 -2.90
C TYR A 245 7.30 -0.19 -2.30
N ASN A 246 6.90 -0.29 -1.04
CA ASN A 246 6.73 -1.58 -0.36
C ASN A 246 5.68 -2.47 -1.03
N CYS A 247 4.57 -1.88 -1.48
CA CYS A 247 3.48 -2.61 -2.14
C CYS A 247 3.83 -3.03 -3.57
N LEU A 248 4.49 -2.17 -4.34
CA LEU A 248 4.62 -2.34 -5.78
C LEU A 248 6.02 -2.72 -6.24
N MET A 249 7.05 -2.18 -5.61
CA MET A 249 8.44 -2.26 -6.08
C MET A 249 9.28 -3.26 -5.29
N ALA A 250 9.07 -3.39 -3.98
CA ALA A 250 9.90 -4.24 -3.12
C ALA A 250 9.99 -5.70 -3.59
N PRO A 251 8.88 -6.37 -4.04
CA PRO A 251 8.97 -7.74 -4.57
C PRO A 251 9.75 -7.86 -5.87
N GLN A 252 10.17 -6.74 -6.45
CA GLN A 252 10.84 -6.63 -7.74
C GLN A 252 12.13 -5.81 -7.63
N ALA A 253 12.71 -5.76 -6.43
CA ALA A 253 13.87 -4.94 -6.11
C ALA A 253 15.04 -5.07 -7.12
N PRO A 254 15.42 -6.25 -7.63
CA PRO A 254 16.46 -6.35 -8.66
C PRO A 254 16.12 -5.62 -9.96
N HIS A 255 14.84 -5.62 -10.36
CA HIS A 255 14.39 -4.90 -11.57
C HIS A 255 14.34 -3.39 -11.34
N VAL A 256 14.02 -2.96 -10.12
CA VAL A 256 14.12 -1.54 -9.72
C VAL A 256 15.58 -1.07 -9.78
N GLU A 257 16.53 -1.84 -9.25
CA GLU A 257 17.96 -1.52 -9.34
C GLU A 257 18.43 -1.41 -10.79
N ALA A 258 18.05 -2.35 -11.66
CA ALA A 258 18.36 -2.29 -13.09
C ALA A 258 17.72 -1.08 -13.80
N ALA A 259 16.51 -0.67 -13.38
CA ALA A 259 15.88 0.55 -13.90
C ALA A 259 16.63 1.81 -13.44
N LEU A 260 17.01 1.88 -12.16
CA LEU A 260 17.81 3.00 -11.62
C LEU A 260 19.15 3.13 -12.34
N GLU A 261 19.83 2.02 -12.64
CA GLU A 261 21.08 2.03 -13.41
C GLU A 261 20.87 2.62 -14.81
N LYS A 262 19.81 2.22 -15.53
CA LYS A 262 19.48 2.75 -16.87
C LYS A 262 19.18 4.24 -16.89
N ILE A 263 18.61 4.80 -15.83
CA ILE A 263 18.30 6.22 -15.76
C ILE A 263 19.45 7.07 -15.21
N SER A 264 20.46 6.45 -14.60
CA SER A 264 21.57 7.16 -13.93
C SER A 264 22.37 8.09 -14.85
N ASP A 265 22.48 7.75 -16.14
CA ASP A 265 23.22 8.53 -17.14
C ASP A 265 22.41 9.70 -17.72
N LEU A 266 21.14 9.83 -17.34
CA LEU A 266 20.26 10.89 -17.84
C LEU A 266 20.34 12.14 -16.96
N GLN A 267 20.34 13.29 -17.60
CA GLN A 267 20.18 14.57 -16.91
C GLN A 267 18.70 14.84 -16.67
N VAL A 268 18.15 14.32 -15.57
CA VAL A 268 16.74 14.46 -15.24
C VAL A 268 16.53 15.64 -14.29
N ARG A 269 15.56 16.50 -14.61
CA ARG A 269 15.11 17.60 -13.76
C ARG A 269 13.80 17.30 -13.03
N MET A 270 13.02 16.34 -13.54
CA MET A 270 11.73 16.00 -12.96
C MET A 270 11.33 14.57 -13.33
N TYR A 271 10.82 13.81 -12.37
CA TYR A 271 10.07 12.59 -12.64
C TYR A 271 8.59 12.92 -12.80
N ALA A 272 8.06 12.60 -13.98
CA ALA A 272 6.65 12.68 -14.32
C ALA A 272 6.01 11.30 -14.07
N VAL A 273 5.46 11.12 -12.88
CA VAL A 273 4.96 9.85 -12.35
C VAL A 273 3.50 9.59 -12.72
N ALA A 274 3.06 8.33 -12.78
CA ALA A 274 1.66 8.00 -13.08
C ALA A 274 0.68 8.42 -11.97
N HIS A 275 1.12 8.43 -10.71
CA HIS A 275 0.28 8.68 -9.53
C HIS A 275 0.98 9.57 -8.52
N GLY A 276 0.25 10.49 -7.90
CA GLY A 276 0.74 11.41 -6.89
C GLY A 276 1.38 12.69 -7.46
N PRO A 277 2.13 13.43 -6.65
CA PRO A 277 2.82 14.66 -7.08
C PRO A 277 4.01 14.34 -8.00
N LEU A 278 4.31 15.27 -8.91
CA LEU A 278 5.51 15.22 -9.75
C LEU A 278 6.75 15.46 -8.87
N VAL A 279 7.81 14.71 -9.12
CA VAL A 279 9.03 14.76 -8.30
C VAL A 279 10.06 15.67 -8.95
N ARG A 280 10.34 16.82 -8.35
CA ARG A 280 11.37 17.77 -8.79
C ARG A 280 12.28 18.23 -7.65
N THR A 281 11.73 18.36 -6.46
CA THR A 281 12.45 18.86 -5.27
C THR A 281 13.24 17.74 -4.61
N SER A 282 12.63 16.57 -4.42
CA SER A 282 13.26 15.41 -3.78
C SER A 282 13.84 14.37 -4.76
N LEU A 283 14.16 14.79 -5.99
CA LEU A 283 14.58 13.87 -7.04
C LEU A 283 15.80 13.02 -6.64
N ILE A 284 16.82 13.64 -6.07
CA ILE A 284 18.05 12.96 -5.62
C ILE A 284 17.76 12.06 -4.42
N GLU A 285 17.06 12.60 -3.42
CA GLU A 285 16.73 11.90 -2.18
C GLU A 285 15.87 10.68 -2.46
N LEU A 286 14.83 10.81 -3.31
CA LEU A 286 13.95 9.71 -3.65
C LEU A 286 14.65 8.63 -4.49
N THR A 287 15.48 9.02 -5.46
CA THR A 287 16.28 8.08 -6.23
C THR A 287 17.22 7.27 -5.32
N LYS A 288 17.92 7.96 -4.41
CA LYS A 288 18.77 7.32 -3.41
C LYS A 288 17.98 6.38 -2.51
N ALA A 289 16.82 6.83 -2.02
CA ALA A 289 15.95 6.03 -1.18
C ALA A 289 15.48 4.75 -1.89
N TYR A 290 15.08 4.82 -3.16
CA TYR A 290 14.72 3.65 -3.96
C TYR A 290 15.89 2.65 -4.08
N GLY A 291 17.11 3.13 -4.30
CA GLY A 291 18.31 2.29 -4.32
C GLY A 291 18.60 1.64 -2.96
N GLU A 292 18.49 2.38 -1.86
CA GLU A 292 18.68 1.86 -0.50
C GLU A 292 17.61 0.84 -0.12
N TRP A 293 16.35 1.12 -0.45
CA TRP A 293 15.24 0.20 -0.18
C TRP A 293 15.38 -1.09 -0.97
N SER A 294 15.80 -1.01 -2.24
CA SER A 294 15.99 -2.20 -3.09
C SER A 294 17.14 -3.07 -2.59
N ARG A 295 18.27 -2.47 -2.24
CA ARG A 295 19.40 -3.19 -1.62
C ARG A 295 18.99 -3.85 -0.31
N SER A 296 18.33 -3.09 0.57
CA SER A 296 17.85 -3.63 1.85
C SER A 296 16.87 -4.79 1.69
N GLN A 297 16.05 -4.76 0.63
CA GLN A 297 15.13 -5.86 0.32
C GLN A 297 15.88 -7.09 -0.23
N ARG A 298 16.84 -6.90 -1.15
CA ARG A 298 17.61 -7.97 -1.75
C ARG A 298 18.56 -8.66 -0.77
N ASP A 299 19.20 -7.88 0.10
CA ASP A 299 20.25 -8.35 1.01
C ASP A 299 19.71 -9.00 2.30
N ARG A 300 18.40 -9.26 2.37
CA ARG A 300 17.83 -10.01 3.49
C ARG A 300 18.34 -11.44 3.50
N GLU A 301 18.59 -11.95 4.70
CA GLU A 301 19.20 -13.27 4.90
C GLU A 301 18.32 -14.45 4.46
N ILE A 302 16.99 -14.28 4.48
CA ILE A 302 16.00 -15.29 4.11
C ILE A 302 15.30 -14.82 2.86
N SER A 303 15.13 -15.70 1.88
CA SER A 303 14.52 -15.38 0.60
C SER A 303 13.44 -16.37 0.19
N VAL A 304 12.47 -15.90 -0.61
CA VAL A 304 11.37 -16.68 -1.16
C VAL A 304 11.26 -16.45 -2.66
N ALA A 305 11.22 -17.52 -3.44
CA ALA A 305 10.86 -17.47 -4.85
C ALA A 305 9.34 -17.55 -4.99
N LEU A 306 8.72 -16.49 -5.51
CA LEU A 306 7.27 -16.41 -5.77
C LEU A 306 7.04 -16.57 -7.28
N LEU A 307 6.70 -17.77 -7.70
CA LEU A 307 6.51 -18.19 -9.09
C LEU A 307 5.03 -18.14 -9.44
N TYR A 308 4.62 -17.43 -10.50
CA TYR A 308 3.20 -17.40 -10.88
C TYR A 308 3.01 -17.22 -12.40
N ALA A 309 1.82 -17.59 -12.87
CA ALA A 309 1.25 -17.18 -14.15
C ALA A 309 -0.17 -16.65 -13.93
N SER A 310 -0.68 -15.82 -14.83
CA SER A 310 -1.98 -15.17 -14.63
C SER A 310 -2.67 -14.81 -15.94
N ALA A 311 -3.68 -15.57 -16.33
CA ALA A 311 -4.41 -15.33 -17.59
C ALA A 311 -5.28 -14.05 -17.59
N TYR A 312 -5.95 -13.74 -16.46
CA TYR A 312 -6.90 -12.63 -16.34
C TYR A 312 -6.54 -11.64 -15.22
N GLY A 313 -5.29 -11.62 -14.76
CA GLY A 313 -4.81 -10.75 -13.70
C GLY A 313 -5.14 -11.20 -12.27
N ASN A 314 -6.10 -12.10 -12.04
CA ASN A 314 -6.52 -12.49 -10.69
C ASN A 314 -5.40 -13.18 -9.90
N THR A 315 -4.72 -14.17 -10.48
CA THR A 315 -3.58 -14.86 -9.83
C THR A 315 -2.43 -13.88 -9.55
N ALA A 316 -2.15 -12.95 -10.48
CA ALA A 316 -1.14 -11.91 -10.27
C ALA A 316 -1.50 -11.00 -9.09
N THR A 317 -2.78 -10.64 -8.95
CA THR A 317 -3.27 -9.83 -7.81
C THR A 317 -3.07 -10.55 -6.47
N LEU A 318 -3.35 -11.87 -6.42
CA LEU A 318 -3.07 -12.69 -5.23
C LEU A 318 -1.56 -12.77 -4.94
N ALA A 319 -0.73 -12.99 -5.99
CA ALA A 319 0.72 -13.01 -5.86
C ALA A 319 1.27 -11.72 -5.24
N GLN A 320 0.74 -10.58 -5.64
CA GLN A 320 1.15 -9.27 -5.13
C GLN A 320 0.78 -9.10 -3.65
N ALA A 321 -0.42 -9.54 -3.22
CA ALA A 321 -0.82 -9.49 -1.81
C ALA A 321 0.04 -10.42 -0.94
N ILE A 322 0.34 -11.63 -1.40
CA ILE A 322 1.26 -12.56 -0.72
C ILE A 322 2.67 -11.96 -0.64
N ALA A 323 3.16 -11.35 -1.74
CA ALA A 323 4.47 -10.71 -1.78
C ALA A 323 4.58 -9.53 -0.78
N LEU A 324 3.52 -8.74 -0.62
CA LEU A 324 3.45 -7.69 0.40
C LEU A 324 3.60 -8.29 1.81
N GLY A 325 2.87 -9.37 2.11
CA GLY A 325 2.97 -10.07 3.39
C GLY A 325 4.38 -10.62 3.66
N LEU A 326 5.00 -11.25 2.67
CA LEU A 326 6.39 -11.73 2.73
C LEU A 326 7.36 -10.58 3.01
N THR A 327 7.20 -9.45 2.31
CA THR A 327 8.02 -8.24 2.48
C THR A 327 7.88 -7.68 3.90
N LYS A 328 6.65 -7.58 4.42
CA LYS A 328 6.35 -7.19 5.81
C LYS A 328 6.95 -8.17 6.81
N GLY A 329 6.83 -9.46 6.52
CA GLY A 329 7.47 -10.53 7.29
C GLY A 329 9.00 -10.48 7.30
N GLY A 330 9.61 -9.55 6.55
CA GLY A 330 11.05 -9.27 6.59
C GLY A 330 11.89 -10.32 5.88
N VAL A 331 11.39 -10.94 4.81
CA VAL A 331 12.15 -11.82 3.91
C VAL A 331 12.33 -11.16 2.54
N ALA A 332 13.39 -11.53 1.83
CA ALA A 332 13.56 -11.15 0.44
C ALA A 332 12.53 -11.89 -0.42
N VAL A 333 11.93 -11.19 -1.36
CA VAL A 333 11.00 -11.80 -2.33
C VAL A 333 11.57 -11.65 -3.72
N GLN A 334 11.71 -12.75 -4.43
CA GLN A 334 11.96 -12.76 -5.86
C GLN A 334 10.68 -13.19 -6.57
N SER A 335 9.91 -12.21 -7.00
CA SER A 335 8.68 -12.43 -7.77
C SER A 335 9.03 -12.74 -9.22
N ILE A 336 8.46 -13.82 -9.78
CA ILE A 336 8.70 -14.27 -11.15
C ILE A 336 7.38 -14.56 -11.83
N ASN A 337 7.11 -13.83 -12.91
CA ASN A 337 6.04 -14.16 -13.82
C ASN A 337 6.56 -15.22 -14.83
N CYS A 338 6.13 -16.47 -14.65
CA CYS A 338 6.60 -17.61 -15.45
C CYS A 338 6.20 -17.53 -16.93
N GLU A 339 5.30 -16.63 -17.32
CA GLU A 339 4.92 -16.41 -18.72
C GLU A 339 6.04 -15.73 -19.52
N PHE A 340 6.93 -14.99 -18.84
CA PHE A 340 7.98 -14.20 -19.46
C PHE A 340 9.39 -14.59 -19.02
N ALA A 341 9.51 -15.37 -17.92
CA ALA A 341 10.79 -15.80 -17.37
C ALA A 341 11.36 -17.00 -18.12
N THR A 342 12.67 -17.05 -18.23
CA THR A 342 13.38 -18.21 -18.77
C THR A 342 13.46 -19.35 -17.75
N PRO A 343 13.62 -20.61 -18.18
CA PRO A 343 13.85 -21.74 -17.27
C PRO A 343 15.04 -21.54 -16.32
N ASP A 344 16.13 -20.92 -16.80
CA ASP A 344 17.33 -20.68 -16.01
C ASP A 344 17.10 -19.62 -14.92
N GLU A 345 16.31 -18.58 -15.18
CA GLU A 345 15.91 -17.60 -14.18
C GLU A 345 15.05 -18.22 -13.08
N ILE A 346 14.10 -19.07 -13.44
CA ILE A 346 13.26 -19.83 -12.49
C ILE A 346 14.13 -20.74 -11.63
N GLN A 347 15.04 -21.51 -12.26
CA GLN A 347 15.93 -22.44 -11.56
C GLN A 347 16.83 -21.68 -10.57
N ALA A 348 17.48 -20.60 -11.00
CA ALA A 348 18.37 -19.79 -10.17
C ALA A 348 17.63 -19.17 -8.95
N ALA A 349 16.39 -18.75 -9.14
CA ALA A 349 15.58 -18.21 -8.05
C ALA A 349 15.20 -19.30 -7.03
N VAL A 350 14.78 -20.47 -7.48
CA VAL A 350 14.42 -21.60 -6.61
C VAL A 350 15.65 -22.11 -5.85
N GLU A 351 16.80 -22.25 -6.50
CA GLU A 351 18.04 -22.71 -5.87
C GLU A 351 18.50 -21.78 -4.73
N LYS A 352 18.43 -20.46 -4.95
CA LYS A 352 18.87 -19.46 -3.97
C LYS A 352 17.90 -19.25 -2.81
N SER A 353 16.62 -19.59 -2.97
CA SER A 353 15.59 -19.31 -1.97
C SER A 353 15.57 -20.31 -0.83
N ASP A 354 15.12 -19.89 0.37
CA ASP A 354 14.87 -20.76 1.53
C ASP A 354 13.48 -21.43 1.45
N GLY A 355 12.60 -20.89 0.63
CA GLY A 355 11.27 -21.44 0.35
C GLY A 355 10.74 -20.92 -0.98
N PHE A 356 9.68 -21.52 -1.48
CA PHE A 356 9.05 -21.09 -2.72
C PHE A 356 7.53 -21.19 -2.64
N ILE A 357 6.85 -20.36 -3.44
CA ILE A 357 5.39 -20.36 -3.55
C ILE A 357 5.03 -20.40 -5.04
N ILE A 358 4.11 -21.30 -5.44
CA ILE A 358 3.65 -21.43 -6.82
C ILE A 358 2.21 -20.95 -6.93
N GLY A 359 1.96 -19.98 -7.82
CA GLY A 359 0.65 -19.43 -8.14
C GLY A 359 0.17 -19.81 -9.52
N SER A 360 -1.04 -20.39 -9.63
CA SER A 360 -1.60 -20.83 -10.90
C SER A 360 -3.05 -20.39 -11.08
N PRO A 361 -3.47 -19.97 -12.28
CA PRO A 361 -4.88 -20.05 -12.64
C PRO A 361 -5.24 -21.50 -12.97
N THR A 362 -6.52 -21.87 -12.87
CA THR A 362 -7.06 -23.09 -13.49
C THR A 362 -7.76 -22.72 -14.77
N ILE A 363 -7.26 -23.22 -15.90
CA ILE A 363 -7.80 -22.95 -17.25
C ILE A 363 -8.13 -24.28 -17.89
N GLY A 364 -9.41 -24.51 -18.23
CA GLY A 364 -9.87 -25.78 -18.80
C GLY A 364 -9.55 -27.01 -17.95
N GLY A 365 -9.54 -26.87 -16.61
CA GLY A 365 -9.22 -27.94 -15.67
C GLY A 365 -7.71 -28.15 -15.43
N HIS A 366 -6.84 -27.33 -16.01
CA HIS A 366 -5.38 -27.52 -15.96
C HIS A 366 -4.62 -26.26 -15.52
N ALA A 367 -3.39 -26.45 -15.02
CA ALA A 367 -2.41 -25.39 -14.90
C ALA A 367 -1.86 -25.04 -16.30
N PRO A 368 -1.56 -23.75 -16.59
CA PRO A 368 -0.97 -23.36 -17.87
C PRO A 368 0.48 -23.89 -18.00
N THR A 369 0.93 -24.04 -19.26
CA THR A 369 2.28 -24.56 -19.57
C THR A 369 3.42 -23.88 -18.81
N PRO A 370 3.47 -22.54 -18.62
CA PRO A 370 4.52 -21.90 -17.83
C PRO A 370 4.60 -22.43 -16.38
N ILE A 371 3.46 -22.76 -15.78
CA ILE A 371 3.42 -23.33 -14.42
C ILE A 371 3.87 -24.79 -14.42
N HIS A 372 3.52 -25.59 -15.43
CA HIS A 372 4.05 -26.95 -15.57
C HIS A 372 5.58 -26.94 -15.70
N THR A 373 6.13 -26.00 -16.48
CA THR A 373 7.58 -25.81 -16.61
C THR A 373 8.21 -25.44 -15.26
N ALA A 374 7.65 -24.46 -14.56
CA ALA A 374 8.14 -24.04 -13.25
C ALA A 374 8.09 -25.19 -12.21
N LEU A 375 6.99 -25.94 -12.17
CA LEU A 375 6.86 -27.13 -11.31
C LEU A 375 7.92 -28.18 -11.65
N GLY A 376 8.15 -28.47 -12.94
CA GLY A 376 9.18 -29.39 -13.38
C GLY A 376 10.59 -28.98 -12.94
N ILE A 377 10.90 -27.68 -12.97
CA ILE A 377 12.17 -27.12 -12.49
C ILE A 377 12.29 -27.27 -10.97
N VAL A 378 11.26 -26.93 -10.21
CA VAL A 378 11.24 -27.11 -8.75
C VAL A 378 11.50 -28.56 -8.35
N LEU A 379 10.81 -29.50 -9.01
CA LEU A 379 11.00 -30.95 -8.77
C LEU A 379 12.40 -31.42 -9.17
N LYS A 380 13.00 -30.87 -10.23
CA LYS A 380 14.37 -31.15 -10.66
C LYS A 380 15.41 -30.65 -9.66
N VAL A 381 15.23 -29.45 -9.08
CA VAL A 381 16.10 -28.91 -8.01
C VAL A 381 16.10 -29.85 -6.80
N GLY A 382 14.94 -30.43 -6.45
CA GLY A 382 14.82 -31.55 -5.52
C GLY A 382 15.20 -31.27 -4.07
N ASP A 383 15.30 -29.98 -3.64
CA ASP A 383 15.63 -29.60 -2.27
C ASP A 383 14.36 -29.55 -1.41
N ASN A 384 13.96 -30.70 -0.87
CA ASN A 384 12.78 -30.83 0.00
C ASN A 384 12.96 -30.26 1.42
N SER A 385 14.13 -29.70 1.75
CA SER A 385 14.32 -28.94 2.98
C SER A 385 13.65 -27.57 2.92
N LYS A 386 13.36 -27.07 1.71
CA LYS A 386 12.63 -25.83 1.46
C LYS A 386 11.15 -25.97 1.80
N ILE A 387 10.55 -24.86 2.26
CA ILE A 387 9.11 -24.81 2.53
C ILE A 387 8.39 -24.39 1.26
N ALA A 388 7.32 -25.11 0.91
CA ALA A 388 6.49 -24.85 -0.25
C ALA A 388 5.18 -24.15 0.11
N GLY A 389 4.61 -23.40 -0.84
CA GLY A 389 3.25 -22.88 -0.80
C GLY A 389 2.59 -22.99 -2.16
N VAL A 390 1.26 -23.11 -2.20
CA VAL A 390 0.47 -23.12 -3.43
C VAL A 390 -0.74 -22.21 -3.30
N PHE A 391 -0.98 -21.40 -4.30
CA PHE A 391 -2.17 -20.53 -4.37
C PHE A 391 -2.67 -20.40 -5.80
N GLY A 392 -3.87 -19.85 -5.94
CA GLY A 392 -4.30 -19.45 -7.27
C GLY A 392 -5.78 -19.09 -7.39
N SER A 393 -6.17 -18.74 -8.62
CA SER A 393 -7.53 -18.34 -8.96
C SER A 393 -8.19 -19.34 -9.92
N TYR A 394 -9.51 -19.51 -9.76
CA TYR A 394 -10.30 -20.41 -10.63
C TYR A 394 -11.71 -19.84 -10.86
N GLY A 395 -12.38 -20.31 -11.93
CA GLY A 395 -13.77 -19.98 -12.21
C GLY A 395 -14.74 -21.06 -11.74
N TRP A 396 -14.57 -22.28 -12.23
CA TRP A 396 -15.48 -23.39 -12.00
C TRP A 396 -14.89 -24.50 -11.13
N SER A 397 -13.64 -24.87 -11.36
CA SER A 397 -12.96 -25.97 -10.71
C SER A 397 -11.48 -25.65 -10.47
N GLY A 398 -10.84 -26.30 -9.50
CA GLY A 398 -9.51 -25.98 -9.01
C GLY A 398 -8.48 -27.09 -9.18
N GLU A 399 -8.59 -27.95 -10.19
CA GLU A 399 -7.76 -29.14 -10.39
C GLU A 399 -6.26 -28.82 -10.55
N ALA A 400 -5.94 -27.62 -11.07
CA ALA A 400 -4.54 -27.18 -11.17
C ALA A 400 -3.83 -27.16 -9.80
N PHE A 401 -4.54 -26.79 -8.74
CA PHE A 401 -3.98 -26.73 -7.39
C PHE A 401 -3.72 -28.13 -6.84
N ASP A 402 -4.68 -29.05 -7.03
CA ASP A 402 -4.56 -30.42 -6.54
C ASP A 402 -3.41 -31.15 -7.22
N LEU A 403 -3.20 -30.90 -8.53
CA LEU A 403 -2.06 -31.42 -9.26
C LEU A 403 -0.72 -30.90 -8.71
N ILE A 404 -0.60 -29.56 -8.53
CA ILE A 404 0.65 -28.95 -8.06
C ILE A 404 0.93 -29.41 -6.62
N GLU A 405 -0.06 -29.34 -5.74
CA GLU A 405 0.05 -29.77 -4.35
C GLU A 405 0.42 -31.25 -4.26
N GLY A 406 -0.27 -32.14 -5.00
CA GLY A 406 0.01 -33.57 -5.02
C GLY A 406 1.46 -33.88 -5.44
N LYS A 407 1.93 -33.28 -6.53
CA LYS A 407 3.32 -33.45 -7.00
C LYS A 407 4.37 -32.99 -5.99
N LEU A 408 4.12 -31.86 -5.30
CA LEU A 408 5.03 -31.34 -4.28
C LEU A 408 5.01 -32.23 -3.01
N ARG A 409 3.85 -32.75 -2.60
CA ARG A 409 3.73 -33.69 -1.47
C ARG A 409 4.41 -35.02 -1.78
N ASP A 410 4.24 -35.55 -2.99
CA ASP A 410 4.89 -36.77 -3.45
C ASP A 410 6.43 -36.65 -3.45
N ALA A 411 6.93 -35.43 -3.75
CA ALA A 411 8.36 -35.10 -3.68
C ALA A 411 8.87 -34.81 -2.25
N GLY A 412 8.00 -34.86 -1.22
CA GLY A 412 8.38 -34.73 0.17
C GLY A 412 8.48 -33.27 0.68
N TYR A 413 7.96 -32.30 -0.06
CA TYR A 413 7.95 -30.90 0.40
C TYR A 413 6.96 -30.70 1.54
N ARG A 414 7.36 -29.86 2.51
CA ARG A 414 6.47 -29.37 3.59
C ARG A 414 5.82 -28.08 3.16
N PHE A 415 4.56 -27.90 3.51
CA PHE A 415 3.79 -26.71 3.18
C PHE A 415 3.80 -25.71 4.36
N GLY A 416 3.99 -24.44 4.04
CA GLY A 416 3.95 -23.35 5.03
C GLY A 416 2.53 -22.85 5.31
N PHE A 417 1.58 -23.16 4.43
CA PHE A 417 0.14 -22.86 4.60
C PHE A 417 -0.69 -23.84 3.75
N GLU A 418 -1.98 -23.93 4.03
CA GLU A 418 -2.92 -24.71 3.23
C GLU A 418 -3.09 -24.07 1.84
N THR A 419 -3.24 -24.90 0.80
CA THR A 419 -3.39 -24.41 -0.58
C THR A 419 -4.52 -23.39 -0.71
N LEU A 420 -4.16 -22.17 -1.08
CA LEU A 420 -5.09 -21.05 -1.18
C LEU A 420 -5.82 -21.05 -2.53
N LYS A 421 -7.11 -21.33 -2.51
CA LYS A 421 -7.98 -21.40 -3.70
C LYS A 421 -8.97 -20.26 -3.72
N VAL A 422 -8.84 -19.32 -4.65
CA VAL A 422 -9.70 -18.13 -4.76
C VAL A 422 -10.58 -18.21 -6.00
N LYS A 423 -11.89 -18.10 -5.80
CA LYS A 423 -12.86 -18.15 -6.90
C LYS A 423 -13.06 -16.76 -7.49
N PHE A 424 -12.84 -16.61 -8.81
CA PHE A 424 -12.98 -15.36 -9.56
C PHE A 424 -12.07 -14.22 -9.07
N LYS A 425 -12.58 -12.98 -9.04
CA LYS A 425 -11.85 -11.79 -8.63
C LYS A 425 -11.78 -11.70 -7.12
N PRO A 426 -10.57 -11.54 -6.51
CA PRO A 426 -10.44 -11.37 -5.07
C PRO A 426 -11.05 -10.02 -4.60
N ASP A 427 -11.69 -10.05 -3.44
CA ASP A 427 -12.13 -8.87 -2.69
C ASP A 427 -11.07 -8.40 -1.66
N ASP A 428 -11.37 -7.34 -0.90
CA ASP A 428 -10.44 -6.79 0.09
C ASP A 428 -10.12 -7.76 1.22
N VAL A 429 -11.12 -8.54 1.66
CA VAL A 429 -10.94 -9.55 2.71
C VAL A 429 -10.00 -10.65 2.23
N THR A 430 -10.21 -11.13 1.01
CA THR A 430 -9.34 -12.14 0.38
C THR A 430 -7.91 -11.61 0.22
N LEU A 431 -7.73 -10.35 -0.20
CA LEU A 431 -6.39 -9.77 -0.36
C LEU A 431 -5.69 -9.60 0.99
N LYS A 432 -6.43 -9.20 2.03
CA LYS A 432 -5.88 -9.15 3.40
C LYS A 432 -5.48 -10.53 3.91
N PHE A 433 -6.31 -11.54 3.66
CA PHE A 433 -5.99 -12.94 3.96
C PHE A 433 -4.71 -13.39 3.24
N CYS A 434 -4.54 -13.07 1.96
CA CYS A 434 -3.31 -13.38 1.21
C CYS A 434 -2.06 -12.69 1.80
N GLU A 435 -2.19 -11.44 2.25
CA GLU A 435 -1.10 -10.74 2.95
C GLU A 435 -0.74 -11.45 4.25
N GLU A 436 -1.71 -11.86 5.04
CA GLU A 436 -1.49 -12.60 6.28
C GLU A 436 -0.80 -13.95 6.02
N VAL A 437 -1.24 -14.70 4.98
CA VAL A 437 -0.58 -15.94 4.51
C VAL A 437 0.89 -15.70 4.18
N GLY A 438 1.20 -14.62 3.45
CA GLY A 438 2.58 -14.25 3.13
C GLY A 438 3.41 -13.93 4.38
N THR A 439 2.82 -13.21 5.34
CA THR A 439 3.48 -12.86 6.61
C THR A 439 3.75 -14.11 7.45
N ASP A 440 2.79 -15.01 7.57
CA ASP A 440 2.92 -16.27 8.31
C ASP A 440 3.97 -17.19 7.69
N PHE A 441 4.00 -17.28 6.35
CA PHE A 441 5.03 -18.04 5.64
C PHE A 441 6.43 -17.53 5.96
N ALA A 442 6.63 -16.20 5.93
CA ALA A 442 7.89 -15.57 6.30
C ALA A 442 8.29 -15.84 7.76
N GLN A 443 7.34 -15.75 8.69
CA GLN A 443 7.57 -16.08 10.11
C GLN A 443 7.92 -17.56 10.29
N GLY A 444 7.28 -18.46 9.54
CA GLY A 444 7.59 -19.89 9.53
C GLY A 444 9.04 -20.18 9.11
N LEU A 445 9.51 -19.52 8.04
CA LEU A 445 10.91 -19.62 7.57
C LEU A 445 11.89 -19.10 8.62
N LYS A 446 11.62 -17.93 9.22
CA LYS A 446 12.46 -17.36 10.30
C LYS A 446 12.54 -18.29 11.50
N LYS A 447 11.42 -18.91 11.89
CA LYS A 447 11.35 -19.86 13.00
C LYS A 447 12.16 -21.13 12.71
N ALA A 448 12.03 -21.69 11.51
CA ALA A 448 12.81 -22.86 11.08
C ALA A 448 14.31 -22.58 11.10
N ARG A 449 14.74 -21.37 10.74
CA ARG A 449 16.14 -20.95 10.80
C ARG A 449 16.64 -20.75 12.23
N LYS A 450 15.86 -20.11 13.12
CA LYS A 450 16.23 -19.91 14.53
C LYS A 450 16.46 -21.22 15.29
N VAL A 451 15.72 -22.27 14.97
CA VAL A 451 15.90 -23.60 15.57
C VAL A 451 17.27 -24.21 15.20
N ARG A 452 17.86 -23.79 14.07
CA ARG A 452 19.19 -24.26 13.61
C ARG A 452 20.35 -23.48 14.22
N VAL A 453 20.10 -22.32 14.84
CA VAL A 453 21.13 -21.48 15.49
C VAL A 453 20.95 -21.54 17.00
N PRO A 454 21.98 -21.91 17.80
CA PRO A 454 21.89 -21.90 19.26
C PRO A 454 21.50 -20.52 19.78
N GLN A 455 20.50 -20.45 20.66
CA GLN A 455 20.15 -19.20 21.33
C GLN A 455 21.30 -18.78 22.27
N GLN A 456 21.88 -17.62 22.02
CA GLN A 456 22.80 -16.98 22.95
C GLN A 456 22.03 -16.47 24.18
N ALA A 457 22.67 -16.49 25.33
CA ALA A 457 22.10 -15.90 26.55
C ALA A 457 21.91 -14.39 26.35
N ALA A 458 20.80 -13.85 26.90
CA ALA A 458 20.51 -12.43 26.81
C ALA A 458 21.64 -11.58 27.40
N THR A 459 22.08 -10.58 26.68
CA THR A 459 23.13 -9.63 27.13
C THR A 459 22.65 -8.78 28.30
N PRO A 460 23.55 -8.20 29.08
CA PRO A 460 23.17 -7.27 30.16
C PRO A 460 22.32 -6.08 29.65
N THR A 461 22.60 -5.57 28.46
CA THR A 461 21.82 -4.50 27.82
C THR A 461 20.40 -4.95 27.54
N GLU A 462 20.19 -6.12 26.95
CA GLU A 462 18.87 -6.68 26.68
C GLU A 462 18.08 -6.95 27.96
N GLN A 463 18.75 -7.41 29.03
CA GLN A 463 18.14 -7.57 30.32
C GLN A 463 17.71 -6.22 30.94
N ALA A 464 18.53 -5.17 30.81
CA ALA A 464 18.18 -3.83 31.26
C ALA A 464 16.99 -3.25 30.51
N VAL A 465 16.97 -3.34 29.16
CA VAL A 465 15.84 -2.90 28.33
C VAL A 465 14.55 -3.66 28.70
N GLY A 466 14.66 -4.94 29.05
CA GLY A 466 13.51 -5.74 29.53
C GLY A 466 12.84 -5.20 30.80
N ARG A 467 13.49 -4.30 31.57
CA ARG A 467 12.90 -3.69 32.76
C ARG A 467 12.00 -2.48 32.50
N ILE A 468 11.95 -2.00 31.26
CA ILE A 468 11.00 -0.97 30.86
C ILE A 468 9.62 -1.61 30.83
N VAL A 469 8.74 -1.18 31.73
CA VAL A 469 7.36 -1.69 31.84
C VAL A 469 6.40 -0.87 30.98
N GLY A 470 5.29 -1.48 30.59
CA GLY A 470 4.21 -0.82 29.89
C GLY A 470 2.84 -1.40 30.26
N SER A 471 1.79 -0.63 30.04
CA SER A 471 0.41 -1.06 30.25
C SER A 471 0.06 -2.19 29.28
N VAL A 472 -0.65 -3.20 29.76
CA VAL A 472 -1.17 -4.28 28.89
C VAL A 472 -2.43 -3.79 28.21
N CYS A 473 -2.40 -3.75 26.89
CA CYS A 473 -3.52 -3.29 26.06
C CYS A 473 -3.80 -4.27 24.93
N VAL A 474 -5.01 -4.22 24.40
CA VAL A 474 -5.36 -4.82 23.11
C VAL A 474 -5.65 -3.68 22.13
N ILE A 475 -4.88 -3.62 21.06
CA ILE A 475 -5.05 -2.64 20.00
C ILE A 475 -5.93 -3.28 18.93
N THR A 476 -6.99 -2.60 18.52
CA THR A 476 -7.93 -3.09 17.52
C THR A 476 -8.08 -2.06 16.41
N ALA A 477 -8.07 -2.50 15.17
CA ALA A 477 -8.28 -1.64 14.01
C ALA A 477 -9.26 -2.29 13.03
N LYS A 478 -10.05 -1.46 12.35
CA LYS A 478 -11.01 -1.91 11.32
C LYS A 478 -10.98 -0.95 10.13
N GLN A 479 -11.04 -1.53 8.92
CA GLN A 479 -11.20 -0.80 7.67
C GLN A 479 -12.11 -1.61 6.74
N GLY A 480 -13.27 -1.06 6.39
CA GLY A 480 -14.31 -1.81 5.66
C GLY A 480 -14.72 -3.07 6.44
N GLU A 481 -14.67 -4.21 5.79
CA GLU A 481 -14.95 -5.52 6.42
C GLU A 481 -13.72 -6.15 7.09
N VAL A 482 -12.55 -5.57 6.94
CA VAL A 482 -11.31 -6.08 7.56
C VAL A 482 -11.22 -5.58 9.00
N SER A 483 -11.19 -6.51 9.97
CA SER A 483 -11.01 -6.23 11.40
C SER A 483 -9.89 -7.09 11.96
N THR A 484 -9.04 -6.52 12.80
CA THR A 484 -7.92 -7.25 13.41
C THR A 484 -7.54 -6.64 14.76
N GLY A 485 -6.76 -7.39 15.54
CA GLY A 485 -6.26 -6.93 16.84
C GLY A 485 -4.95 -7.57 17.23
N MET A 486 -4.21 -6.90 18.11
CA MET A 486 -2.98 -7.41 18.69
C MET A 486 -2.81 -7.00 20.15
N LEU A 487 -2.02 -7.76 20.88
CA LEU A 487 -1.54 -7.34 22.20
C LEU A 487 -0.52 -6.21 22.04
N GLY A 488 -0.66 -5.14 22.82
CA GLY A 488 0.28 -4.03 22.90
C GLY A 488 0.69 -3.79 24.34
N ALA A 489 2.02 -3.61 24.58
CA ALA A 489 2.54 -3.25 25.88
C ALA A 489 3.53 -2.07 25.82
N TRP A 490 3.82 -1.58 24.63
CA TRP A 490 4.67 -0.40 24.43
C TRP A 490 3.79 0.76 24.01
N VAL A 491 3.05 1.28 25.01
CA VAL A 491 2.10 2.38 24.86
C VAL A 491 2.47 3.46 25.87
N SER A 492 2.49 4.71 25.44
CA SER A 492 2.74 5.86 26.30
C SER A 492 1.90 7.06 25.89
N GLN A 493 1.40 7.83 26.87
CA GLN A 493 0.86 9.14 26.61
C GLN A 493 1.97 10.05 26.07
N ALA A 494 1.70 10.77 24.99
CA ALA A 494 2.67 11.63 24.31
C ALA A 494 2.37 13.12 24.46
N THR A 495 1.08 13.51 24.49
CA THR A 495 0.65 14.93 24.58
C THR A 495 -0.59 15.07 25.46
N PHE A 496 -0.77 16.28 26.01
CA PHE A 496 -1.96 16.64 26.79
C PHE A 496 -3.01 17.39 25.96
N ASN A 497 -2.58 18.20 25.00
CA ASN A 497 -3.49 19.03 24.21
C ASN A 497 -2.98 19.21 22.76
N PRO A 498 -3.65 18.60 21.76
CA PRO A 498 -4.72 17.60 21.96
C PRO A 498 -4.16 16.34 22.66
N PRO A 499 -5.01 15.56 23.36
CA PRO A 499 -4.56 14.29 23.93
C PRO A 499 -4.01 13.39 22.84
N GLY A 500 -2.85 12.77 23.11
CA GLY A 500 -2.21 11.90 22.14
C GLY A 500 -1.36 10.84 22.81
N LEU A 501 -1.10 9.76 22.08
CA LEU A 501 -0.31 8.64 22.57
C LEU A 501 0.65 8.13 21.48
N THR A 502 1.66 7.39 21.93
CA THR A 502 2.50 6.58 21.06
C THR A 502 2.26 5.10 21.33
N VAL A 503 2.33 4.29 20.28
CA VAL A 503 2.25 2.84 20.36
C VAL A 503 3.25 2.20 19.39
N ALA A 504 3.98 1.17 19.83
CA ALA A 504 4.86 0.41 18.95
C ALA A 504 4.09 -0.76 18.31
N ILE A 505 4.14 -0.85 16.98
CA ILE A 505 3.50 -1.87 16.17
C ILE A 505 4.57 -2.65 15.42
N ALA A 506 4.66 -3.96 15.66
CA ALA A 506 5.59 -4.80 14.92
C ALA A 506 5.16 -4.92 13.45
N LYS A 507 6.13 -4.78 12.52
CA LYS A 507 5.89 -4.77 11.08
C LYS A 507 5.28 -6.06 10.55
N ASP A 508 5.54 -7.18 11.22
CA ASP A 508 5.04 -8.51 10.88
C ASP A 508 3.67 -8.83 11.48
N ARG A 509 2.94 -7.85 12.04
CA ARG A 509 1.59 -8.05 12.56
C ARG A 509 0.53 -7.66 11.54
N ALA A 510 -0.58 -8.41 11.55
CA ALA A 510 -1.70 -8.18 10.64
C ALA A 510 -2.29 -6.76 10.74
N ILE A 511 -2.27 -6.17 11.93
CA ILE A 511 -2.80 -4.81 12.18
C ILE A 511 -1.94 -3.71 11.54
N GLU A 512 -0.67 -3.99 11.24
CA GLU A 512 0.27 -2.99 10.72
C GLU A 512 -0.26 -2.28 9.46
N SER A 513 -0.85 -3.03 8.53
CA SER A 513 -1.41 -2.47 7.30
C SER A 513 -2.65 -1.57 7.51
N LEU A 514 -3.17 -1.48 8.72
CA LEU A 514 -4.27 -0.57 9.10
C LEU A 514 -3.78 0.63 9.92
N MET A 515 -2.47 0.68 10.28
CA MET A 515 -1.87 1.68 11.17
C MET A 515 -1.08 2.74 10.40
N TYR A 516 -1.66 3.27 9.32
CA TYR A 516 -1.11 4.37 8.52
C TYR A 516 -1.74 5.72 8.90
N PRO A 517 -1.09 6.86 8.59
CA PRO A 517 -1.67 8.17 8.80
C PRO A 517 -3.10 8.28 8.24
N GLY A 518 -4.04 8.71 9.08
CA GLY A 518 -5.47 8.70 8.79
C GLY A 518 -6.21 7.41 9.19
N GLY A 519 -5.50 6.32 9.47
CA GLY A 519 -6.08 5.08 9.98
C GLY A 519 -6.66 5.26 11.38
N LYS A 520 -7.72 4.51 11.70
CA LYS A 520 -8.40 4.56 13.00
C LYS A 520 -8.18 3.26 13.76
N PHE A 521 -8.01 3.38 15.08
CA PHE A 521 -7.91 2.23 15.96
C PHE A 521 -8.52 2.51 17.33
N ALA A 522 -8.81 1.45 18.09
CA ALA A 522 -9.15 1.56 19.49
C ALA A 522 -8.07 0.88 20.34
N LEU A 523 -7.67 1.54 21.42
CA LEU A 523 -6.76 1.00 22.41
C LEU A 523 -7.59 0.57 23.63
N ASN A 524 -7.70 -0.73 23.86
CA ASN A 524 -8.38 -1.31 25.01
C ASN A 524 -7.35 -1.53 26.14
N ILE A 525 -7.45 -0.79 27.21
CA ILE A 525 -6.60 -0.87 28.39
C ILE A 525 -7.14 -1.98 29.30
N LEU A 526 -6.32 -2.96 29.65
CA LEU A 526 -6.78 -4.11 30.43
C LEU A 526 -6.63 -3.89 31.94
N PRO A 527 -7.59 -4.35 32.76
CA PRO A 527 -7.47 -4.34 34.20
C PRO A 527 -6.54 -5.47 34.70
N GLU A 528 -5.97 -5.31 35.88
CA GLU A 528 -5.35 -6.43 36.60
C GLU A 528 -6.37 -7.53 36.86
N GLY A 529 -5.90 -8.79 36.80
CA GLY A 529 -6.73 -9.98 37.01
C GLY A 529 -7.00 -10.74 35.71
N ASN A 530 -7.79 -10.20 34.79
CA ASN A 530 -8.17 -10.90 33.56
C ASN A 530 -7.15 -10.75 32.41
N HIS A 531 -6.20 -9.81 32.50
CA HIS A 531 -5.20 -9.54 31.45
C HIS A 531 -4.40 -10.77 31.04
N VAL A 532 -4.20 -11.74 31.92
CA VAL A 532 -3.42 -12.96 31.65
C VAL A 532 -4.05 -13.81 30.54
N ASP A 533 -5.36 -13.89 30.50
CA ASP A 533 -6.09 -14.66 29.47
C ASP A 533 -6.02 -13.96 28.11
N TYR A 534 -6.13 -12.63 28.08
CA TYR A 534 -5.86 -11.83 26.90
C TYR A 534 -4.43 -11.99 26.39
N MET A 535 -3.45 -11.94 27.32
CA MET A 535 -2.03 -12.14 26.97
C MET A 535 -1.80 -13.54 26.37
N LYS A 536 -2.37 -14.60 26.95
CA LYS A 536 -2.27 -15.97 26.42
C LYS A 536 -2.90 -16.05 25.03
N HIS A 537 -4.07 -15.45 24.85
CA HIS A 537 -4.82 -15.50 23.61
C HIS A 537 -4.11 -14.73 22.49
N PHE A 538 -3.79 -13.45 22.68
CA PHE A 538 -3.18 -12.60 21.65
C PHE A 538 -1.68 -12.85 21.40
N ARG A 539 -1.03 -13.70 22.23
CA ARG A 539 0.32 -14.24 21.95
C ARG A 539 0.31 -15.48 21.05
N LYS A 540 -0.84 -16.09 20.83
CA LYS A 540 -0.97 -17.19 19.89
C LYS A 540 -0.71 -16.69 18.47
N ASN A 541 -0.23 -17.60 17.61
CA ASN A 541 -0.31 -17.37 16.18
C ASN A 541 -1.76 -17.65 15.76
N PHE A 542 -2.43 -16.64 15.22
CA PHE A 542 -3.74 -16.80 14.61
C PHE A 542 -3.57 -17.28 13.18
N ALA A 543 -4.43 -18.18 12.75
CA ALA A 543 -4.51 -18.50 11.33
C ALA A 543 -4.94 -17.23 10.54
N PRO A 544 -4.47 -17.07 9.30
CA PRO A 544 -4.94 -16.00 8.43
C PRO A 544 -6.47 -15.98 8.35
N GLY A 545 -7.09 -14.79 8.52
CA GLY A 545 -8.54 -14.63 8.50
C GLY A 545 -9.31 -15.13 9.73
N GLU A 546 -8.62 -15.66 10.75
CA GLU A 546 -9.26 -16.11 11.99
C GLU A 546 -9.83 -14.91 12.76
N ASP A 547 -11.08 -15.07 13.26
CA ASP A 547 -11.67 -14.08 14.16
C ASP A 547 -10.95 -14.09 15.51
N ARG A 548 -10.15 -13.05 15.74
CA ARG A 548 -9.30 -12.90 16.93
C ARG A 548 -10.08 -12.58 18.19
N PHE A 549 -11.36 -12.26 18.06
CA PHE A 549 -12.23 -11.84 19.18
C PHE A 549 -13.29 -12.87 19.56
N ALA A 550 -13.40 -14.00 18.85
CA ALA A 550 -14.44 -15.00 19.00
C ALA A 550 -14.70 -15.48 20.45
N ASN A 551 -13.70 -15.38 21.34
CA ASN A 551 -13.77 -15.85 22.73
C ASN A 551 -14.00 -14.72 23.75
N PHE A 552 -14.25 -13.49 23.31
CA PHE A 552 -14.36 -12.33 24.19
C PHE A 552 -15.64 -11.55 23.93
N GLY A 553 -16.17 -10.95 24.98
CA GLY A 553 -17.25 -9.98 24.83
C GLY A 553 -16.77 -8.72 24.13
N THR A 554 -17.42 -8.35 23.05
CA THR A 554 -17.06 -7.18 22.27
C THR A 554 -18.24 -6.26 22.00
N THR A 555 -17.93 -4.99 21.78
CA THR A 555 -18.84 -3.97 21.25
C THR A 555 -18.09 -3.14 20.20
N VAL A 556 -18.77 -2.22 19.55
CA VAL A 556 -18.19 -1.37 18.50
C VAL A 556 -18.10 0.06 19.01
N ALA A 557 -16.93 0.69 18.88
CA ALA A 557 -16.70 2.10 19.17
C ALA A 557 -17.31 3.01 18.09
N ASP A 558 -17.37 4.32 18.34
CA ASP A 558 -17.91 5.31 17.38
C ASP A 558 -17.04 5.38 16.09
N ASN A 559 -15.74 5.10 16.20
CA ASN A 559 -14.83 5.01 15.05
C ASN A 559 -14.93 3.68 14.28
N GLY A 560 -15.82 2.77 14.67
CA GLY A 560 -16.05 1.48 14.04
C GLY A 560 -15.15 0.33 14.50
N CYS A 561 -14.15 0.60 15.36
CA CYS A 561 -13.24 -0.43 15.86
C CYS A 561 -13.86 -1.28 16.97
N THR A 562 -13.35 -2.49 17.15
CA THR A 562 -13.80 -3.42 18.20
C THR A 562 -13.33 -2.95 19.57
N VAL A 563 -14.23 -2.93 20.55
CA VAL A 563 -13.94 -2.65 21.96
C VAL A 563 -14.28 -3.87 22.80
N LEU A 564 -13.41 -4.21 23.74
CA LEU A 564 -13.60 -5.29 24.71
C LEU A 564 -14.50 -4.82 25.84
N THR A 565 -15.57 -5.57 26.15
CA THR A 565 -16.59 -5.18 27.14
C THR A 565 -16.09 -5.18 28.57
N ASP A 566 -15.05 -5.96 28.86
CA ASP A 566 -14.40 -6.09 30.16
C ASP A 566 -13.03 -5.40 30.24
N ALA A 567 -12.71 -4.51 29.29
CA ALA A 567 -11.58 -3.60 29.41
C ALA A 567 -11.75 -2.66 30.62
N LEU A 568 -10.64 -2.18 31.19
CA LEU A 568 -10.66 -1.12 32.19
C LEU A 568 -11.19 0.18 31.59
N ALA A 569 -10.64 0.53 30.43
CA ALA A 569 -10.99 1.70 29.66
C ALA A 569 -10.65 1.45 28.19
N TYR A 570 -11.23 2.23 27.29
CA TYR A 570 -10.76 2.31 25.91
C TYR A 570 -10.64 3.76 25.47
N VAL A 571 -9.76 3.99 24.50
CA VAL A 571 -9.63 5.25 23.78
C VAL A 571 -9.68 5.00 22.28
N GLU A 572 -10.38 5.88 21.57
CA GLU A 572 -10.49 5.91 20.12
C GLU A 572 -9.44 6.85 19.56
N CYS A 573 -8.69 6.40 18.59
CA CYS A 573 -7.51 7.12 18.11
C CYS A 573 -7.50 7.22 16.59
N SER A 574 -6.94 8.32 16.12
CA SER A 574 -6.57 8.55 14.71
C SER A 574 -5.06 8.62 14.57
N VAL A 575 -4.49 7.79 13.71
CA VAL A 575 -3.05 7.79 13.42
C VAL A 575 -2.67 9.11 12.75
N SER A 576 -1.75 9.85 13.37
CA SER A 576 -1.24 11.12 12.84
C SER A 576 0.07 10.93 12.08
N GLN A 577 1.00 10.18 12.68
CA GLN A 577 2.34 9.94 12.12
C GLN A 577 2.86 8.58 12.59
N ARG A 578 3.86 8.06 11.87
CA ARG A 578 4.61 6.89 12.32
C ARG A 578 6.10 7.05 12.00
N LEU A 579 6.95 6.51 12.86
CA LEU A 579 8.40 6.50 12.74
C LEU A 579 8.89 5.06 12.58
N GLU A 580 9.73 4.81 11.58
CA GLU A 580 10.35 3.51 11.36
C GLU A 580 11.44 3.23 12.39
N CYS A 581 11.29 2.15 13.17
CA CYS A 581 12.20 1.74 14.23
C CYS A 581 12.57 0.26 14.05
N GLY A 582 13.46 -0.05 13.11
CA GLY A 582 13.89 -1.42 12.83
C GLY A 582 12.72 -2.34 12.44
N ASP A 583 12.37 -3.30 13.30
CA ASP A 583 11.28 -4.25 13.11
C ASP A 583 9.90 -3.76 13.58
N HIS A 584 9.81 -2.52 14.09
CA HIS A 584 8.59 -1.88 14.55
C HIS A 584 8.36 -0.53 13.88
N TRP A 585 7.10 -0.07 13.95
CA TRP A 585 6.71 1.32 13.81
C TRP A 585 6.38 1.90 15.17
N VAL A 586 6.88 3.08 15.48
CA VAL A 586 6.34 3.92 16.55
C VAL A 586 5.27 4.80 15.93
N VAL A 587 4.03 4.54 16.27
CA VAL A 587 2.85 5.26 15.78
C VAL A 587 2.49 6.32 16.80
N TYR A 588 2.43 7.59 16.36
CA TYR A 588 1.82 8.68 17.11
C TYR A 588 0.37 8.85 16.64
N ALA A 589 -0.55 8.91 17.59
CA ALA A 589 -1.97 9.08 17.33
C ALA A 589 -2.59 10.12 18.26
N THR A 590 -3.55 10.88 17.72
CA THR A 590 -4.45 11.72 18.51
C THR A 590 -5.54 10.85 19.13
N VAL A 591 -5.95 11.18 20.35
CA VAL A 591 -7.09 10.55 21.01
C VAL A 591 -8.33 11.39 20.69
N ASP A 592 -9.26 10.80 19.97
CA ASP A 592 -10.48 11.46 19.51
C ASP A 592 -11.62 11.35 20.53
N ASN A 593 -11.70 10.19 21.22
CA ASN A 593 -12.74 9.87 22.20
C ASN A 593 -12.21 8.80 23.19
N GLY A 594 -12.95 8.56 24.28
CA GLY A 594 -12.59 7.50 25.22
C GLY A 594 -13.63 7.30 26.32
N LYS A 595 -13.59 6.12 26.93
CA LYS A 595 -14.52 5.77 28.00
C LYS A 595 -13.83 4.94 29.08
N LEU A 596 -14.05 5.31 30.33
CA LEU A 596 -13.67 4.52 31.51
C LEU A 596 -14.83 3.54 31.81
N ILE A 597 -14.52 2.23 31.83
CA ILE A 597 -15.51 1.16 32.07
C ILE A 597 -15.47 0.70 33.51
N GLN A 598 -14.25 0.50 34.06
CA GLN A 598 -14.04 -0.01 35.43
C GLN A 598 -13.22 1.02 36.25
N PRO A 599 -13.87 2.02 36.87
CA PRO A 599 -13.16 3.14 37.53
C PRO A 599 -12.31 2.72 38.74
N ASP A 600 -12.67 1.63 39.41
CA ASP A 600 -11.98 1.18 40.64
C ASP A 600 -10.87 0.14 40.35
N ALA A 601 -10.71 -0.31 39.10
CA ALA A 601 -9.71 -1.29 38.72
C ALA A 601 -8.34 -0.65 38.47
N LEU A 602 -7.26 -1.41 38.68
CA LEU A 602 -5.91 -1.00 38.36
C LEU A 602 -5.50 -1.47 36.96
N THR A 603 -4.69 -0.66 36.28
CA THR A 603 -4.15 -1.01 34.96
C THR A 603 -3.15 -2.16 35.05
N ALA A 604 -3.35 -3.21 34.25
CA ALA A 604 -2.40 -4.32 34.15
C ALA A 604 -1.06 -3.88 33.56
N ILE A 605 0.03 -4.40 34.13
CA ILE A 605 1.41 -4.07 33.72
C ILE A 605 2.11 -5.33 33.20
N ASN A 606 2.84 -5.19 32.07
CA ASN A 606 3.66 -6.26 31.51
C ASN A 606 5.10 -6.18 32.04
N HIS A 607 5.50 -7.17 32.84
CA HIS A 607 6.86 -7.35 33.35
C HIS A 607 7.64 -8.32 32.46
N ARG A 608 8.80 -7.89 31.95
CA ARG A 608 9.67 -8.69 31.09
C ARG A 608 11.01 -8.95 31.72
N LYS A 609 11.66 -10.07 31.38
CA LYS A 609 13.02 -10.41 31.84
C LYS A 609 14.10 -9.92 30.87
N THR A 610 13.74 -9.78 29.58
CA THR A 610 14.65 -9.35 28.51
C THR A 610 13.95 -8.37 27.58
N GLY A 611 14.73 -7.57 26.84
CA GLY A 611 14.23 -6.65 25.82
C GLY A 611 13.99 -7.29 24.45
N THR A 612 14.25 -8.58 24.27
CA THR A 612 14.22 -9.26 22.95
C THR A 612 12.90 -9.97 22.64
N HIS A 613 11.97 -10.07 23.63
CA HIS A 613 10.69 -10.75 23.48
C HIS A 613 9.57 -9.98 24.19
N TYR A 614 8.32 -10.14 23.68
CA TYR A 614 7.10 -9.62 24.29
C TYR A 614 6.72 -10.34 25.59
#